data_eed493342a78a9132e823aa89dc77035
#
_entry.id   eed493342a78a9132e823aa89dc77035
#
_cell.length_a   1.000
_cell.length_b   1.000
_cell.length_c   1.000
_cell.angle_alpha   90.00
_cell.angle_beta   90.00
_cell.angle_gamma   90.00
#
_symmetry.space_group_name_H-M   'P 1'
#
loop_
_entity.id
_entity.type
_entity.pdbx_description
1 polymer ?
#
loop_
_entity_poly.entity_id
_entity_poly.type
_entity_poly.pdbx_seq_one_letter_code
_entity_poly.pdbx_strand_id
1 'polypeptide(L)'
;MSANFSADGTLMETETEIAPSVLPKAATEYITKNYAGSKIEEAAKIVNSKGITVYEAEVKHGKEEFELLFDATGNFTKKVVEAPETDKKD
;
A
#
# COMPACT_ATOMS: atom_id res chain seq x y z
N MET A 1 10.73 -5.46 12.02
CA MET A 1 10.81 -4.70 11.90
C MET A 1 11.45 -3.99 11.62
N SER A 2 11.38 -3.77 11.32
CA SER A 2 11.91 -3.17 11.00
C SER A 2 12.26 -2.20 11.20
N ALA A 3 12.54 -1.84 11.31
CA ALA A 3 12.73 -0.92 11.49
C ALA A 3 13.38 -0.10 11.26
N ASN A 4 13.42 0.28 11.11
CA ASN A 4 14.04 1.07 10.84
C ASN A 4 14.23 1.96 11.40
N PHE A 5 14.37 2.18 11.81
CA PHE A 5 14.49 3.26 12.28
C PHE A 5 15.55 3.77 12.05
N SER A 6 15.56 4.25 11.73
CA SER A 6 16.69 4.92 11.33
C SER A 6 17.54 5.32 12.45
N ALA A 7 18.80 5.47 12.20
CA ALA A 7 19.71 5.77 13.27
C ALA A 7 19.40 7.11 13.90
N ASP A 8 18.89 8.04 13.17
CA ASP A 8 18.61 9.33 13.76
C ASP A 8 17.25 9.39 14.39
N GLY A 9 16.51 8.31 14.32
CA GLY A 9 15.24 8.27 15.01
C GLY A 9 14.17 9.15 14.45
N THR A 10 14.39 9.72 13.30
CA THR A 10 13.40 10.61 12.79
C THR A 10 12.36 9.93 11.95
N LEU A 11 12.62 8.74 11.48
CA LEU A 11 11.67 8.09 10.63
C LEU A 11 11.05 6.94 11.36
N MET A 12 10.13 7.23 12.21
CA MET A 12 9.42 6.21 12.92
C MET A 12 8.07 6.07 12.28
N GLU A 13 7.85 4.94 11.69
CA GLU A 13 6.57 4.64 11.06
C GLU A 13 5.94 3.47 11.75
N THR A 14 4.65 3.54 11.93
CA THR A 14 3.88 2.44 12.46
C THR A 14 3.05 1.90 11.33
N GLU A 15 3.25 0.64 11.01
CA GLU A 15 2.48 -0.01 9.97
C GLU A 15 1.55 -1.01 10.62
N THR A 16 0.26 -0.90 10.36
CA THR A 16 -0.73 -1.79 10.92
C THR A 16 -1.47 -2.45 9.79
N GLU A 17 -1.47 -3.76 9.79
CA GLU A 17 -2.20 -4.49 8.77
C GLU A 17 -3.69 -4.35 9.04
N ILE A 18 -4.46 -4.04 8.01
CA ILE A 18 -5.89 -3.86 8.15
C ILE A 18 -6.59 -4.70 7.08
N ALA A 19 -7.87 -4.95 7.30
CA ALA A 19 -8.64 -5.62 6.28
C ALA A 19 -8.85 -4.68 5.11
N PRO A 20 -8.93 -5.21 3.89
CA PRO A 20 -9.19 -4.35 2.73
C PRO A 20 -10.45 -3.50 2.88
N SER A 21 -11.44 -4.00 3.60
CA SER A 21 -12.68 -3.25 3.78
C SER A 21 -12.49 -2.03 4.68
N VAL A 22 -11.37 -1.94 5.38
CA VAL A 22 -11.10 -0.81 6.25
C VAL A 22 -10.49 0.35 5.47
N LEU A 23 -10.04 0.10 4.25
CA LEU A 23 -9.50 1.17 3.42
C LEU A 23 -10.53 2.25 3.19
N PRO A 24 -10.11 3.51 3.04
CA PRO A 24 -11.08 4.55 2.72
C PRO A 24 -11.86 4.20 1.46
N LYS A 25 -13.10 4.60 1.43
CA LYS A 25 -13.95 4.27 0.31
C LYS A 25 -13.37 4.77 -1.00
N ALA A 26 -12.79 5.96 -0.99
CA ALA A 26 -12.20 6.50 -2.21
C ALA A 26 -11.09 5.61 -2.72
N ALA A 27 -10.33 4.98 -1.82
CA ALA A 27 -9.25 4.10 -2.23
C ALA A 27 -9.80 2.84 -2.89
N THR A 28 -10.80 2.22 -2.28
CA THR A 28 -11.36 1.01 -2.87
C THR A 28 -12.07 1.31 -4.18
N GLU A 29 -12.70 2.46 -4.28
CA GLU A 29 -13.33 2.85 -5.52
C GLU A 29 -12.30 3.07 -6.61
N TYR A 30 -11.18 3.68 -6.27
CA TYR A 30 -10.13 3.89 -7.24
C TYR A 30 -9.65 2.55 -7.80
N ILE A 31 -9.46 1.59 -6.93
CA ILE A 31 -8.98 0.29 -7.35
C ILE A 31 -10.00 -0.39 -8.24
N THR A 32 -11.27 -0.35 -7.84
CA THR A 32 -12.30 -0.99 -8.62
C THR A 32 -12.45 -0.33 -9.99
N LYS A 33 -12.31 0.98 -10.03
CA LYS A 33 -12.53 1.69 -11.26
C LYS A 33 -11.38 1.53 -12.22
N ASN A 34 -10.15 1.54 -11.71
CA ASN A 34 -8.98 1.53 -12.56
C ASN A 34 -8.41 0.14 -12.79
N TYR A 35 -8.73 -0.78 -11.90
CA TYR A 35 -8.20 -2.13 -11.99
C TYR A 35 -9.32 -3.12 -11.76
N ALA A 36 -10.35 -3.02 -12.58
CA ALA A 36 -11.50 -3.89 -12.44
C ALA A 36 -11.05 -5.34 -12.56
N GLY A 37 -11.57 -6.19 -11.72
CA GLY A 37 -11.20 -7.58 -11.73
C GLY A 37 -9.97 -7.90 -10.90
N SER A 38 -9.36 -6.89 -10.30
CA SER A 38 -8.21 -7.14 -9.45
C SER A 38 -8.67 -7.54 -8.06
N LYS A 39 -7.69 -8.00 -7.28
CA LYS A 39 -7.95 -8.43 -5.93
C LYS A 39 -7.01 -7.71 -5.00
N ILE A 40 -7.54 -7.19 -3.90
CA ILE A 40 -6.71 -6.60 -2.87
C ILE A 40 -6.31 -7.71 -1.93
N GLU A 41 -5.02 -8.04 -1.91
CA GLU A 41 -4.55 -9.15 -1.11
C GLU A 41 -4.23 -8.72 0.29
N GLU A 42 -3.71 -7.53 0.45
CA GLU A 42 -3.37 -7.02 1.75
C GLU A 42 -3.54 -5.53 1.78
N ALA A 43 -3.78 -5.00 2.94
CA ALA A 43 -3.87 -3.57 3.12
C ALA A 43 -3.23 -3.20 4.43
N ALA A 44 -2.73 -1.99 4.53
CA ALA A 44 -2.07 -1.52 5.73
C ALA A 44 -2.28 -0.04 5.91
N LYS A 45 -2.23 0.37 7.15
CA LYS A 45 -2.29 1.78 7.50
C LYS A 45 -0.93 2.15 8.05
N ILE A 46 -0.32 3.16 7.48
CA ILE A 46 1.02 3.57 7.86
C ILE A 46 0.95 4.98 8.41
N VAL A 47 1.46 5.18 9.61
CA VAL A 47 1.48 6.49 10.22
C VAL A 47 2.94 6.83 10.50
N ASN A 48 3.39 7.97 9.99
CA ASN A 48 4.78 8.33 10.18
C ASN A 48 4.94 9.20 11.42
N SER A 49 6.17 9.59 11.70
CA SER A 49 6.45 10.33 12.92
C SER A 49 5.81 11.70 12.96
N LYS A 50 5.36 12.18 11.82
CA LYS A 50 4.69 13.47 11.77
C LYS A 50 3.19 13.32 11.88
N GLY A 51 2.71 12.10 12.08
CA GLY A 51 1.28 11.88 12.20
C GLY A 51 0.55 11.79 10.88
N ILE A 52 1.29 11.71 9.78
CA ILE A 52 0.67 11.61 8.48
C ILE A 52 0.30 10.16 8.21
N THR A 53 -0.92 9.96 7.81
CA THR A 53 -1.44 8.62 7.54
C THR A 53 -1.43 8.34 6.06
N VAL A 54 -0.94 7.16 5.70
CA VAL A 54 -0.95 6.67 4.33
C VAL A 54 -1.54 5.28 4.36
N TYR A 55 -2.38 4.99 3.39
CA TYR A 55 -2.93 3.64 3.26
C TYR A 55 -2.25 2.95 2.09
N GLU A 56 -1.97 1.69 2.29
CA GLU A 56 -1.31 0.88 1.28
C GLU A 56 -2.19 -0.29 0.95
N ALA A 57 -2.36 -0.58 -0.32
CA ALA A 57 -3.11 -1.75 -0.76
C ALA A 57 -2.24 -2.56 -1.68
N GLU A 58 -2.07 -3.82 -1.37
CA GLU A 58 -1.36 -4.73 -2.24
C GLU A 58 -2.38 -5.38 -3.15
N VAL A 59 -2.23 -5.18 -4.44
CA VAL A 59 -3.24 -5.55 -5.41
C VAL A 59 -2.66 -6.55 -6.37
N LYS A 60 -3.42 -7.58 -6.67
CA LYS A 60 -3.06 -8.53 -7.68
C LYS A 60 -4.04 -8.43 -8.83
N HIS A 61 -3.52 -8.19 -10.02
CA HIS A 61 -4.34 -8.04 -11.19
C HIS A 61 -3.74 -8.93 -12.29
N GLY A 62 -4.38 -10.06 -12.50
CA GLY A 62 -3.82 -11.04 -13.41
C GLY A 62 -2.55 -11.61 -12.85
N LYS A 63 -1.46 -11.44 -13.55
CA LYS A 63 -0.18 -11.92 -13.09
C LYS A 63 0.66 -10.81 -12.48
N GLU A 64 0.11 -9.61 -12.40
CA GLU A 64 0.86 -8.49 -11.88
C GLU A 64 0.52 -8.25 -10.43
N GLU A 65 1.51 -7.85 -9.69
CA GLU A 65 1.30 -7.43 -8.32
C GLU A 65 1.92 -6.06 -8.14
N PHE A 66 1.19 -5.20 -7.46
CA PHE A 66 1.68 -3.87 -7.21
C PHE A 66 1.04 -3.32 -5.96
N GLU A 67 1.65 -2.29 -5.42
CA GLU A 67 1.11 -1.61 -4.27
C GLU A 67 0.61 -0.26 -4.67
N LEU A 68 -0.53 0.11 -4.16
CA LEU A 68 -1.09 1.44 -4.40
C LEU A 68 -1.11 2.16 -3.07
N LEU A 69 -0.60 3.37 -3.08
CA LEU A 69 -0.55 4.18 -1.87
C LEU A 69 -1.57 5.30 -1.98
N PHE A 70 -2.28 5.52 -0.88
CA PHE A 70 -3.34 6.50 -0.83
C PHE A 70 -3.12 7.39 0.38
N ASP A 71 -3.55 8.63 0.30
CA ASP A 71 -3.43 9.51 1.45
C ASP A 71 -4.55 9.19 2.47
N ALA A 72 -4.62 9.98 3.52
CA ALA A 72 -5.55 9.69 4.61
C ALA A 72 -6.99 9.73 4.17
N THR A 73 -7.29 10.45 3.10
CA THR A 73 -8.66 10.53 2.61
C THR A 73 -8.96 9.51 1.54
N GLY A 74 -7.95 8.77 1.10
CA GLY A 74 -8.15 7.74 0.10
C GLY A 74 -7.81 8.16 -1.31
N ASN A 75 -7.17 9.32 -1.48
CA ASN A 75 -6.76 9.72 -2.81
C ASN A 75 -5.47 9.03 -3.19
N PHE A 76 -5.42 8.57 -4.43
CA PHE A 76 -4.24 7.86 -4.92
C PHE A 76 -3.04 8.79 -4.95
N THR A 77 -1.92 8.32 -4.46
CA THR A 77 -0.70 9.10 -4.49
C THR A 77 0.40 8.44 -5.28
N LYS A 78 0.53 7.11 -5.22
CA LYS A 78 1.68 6.48 -5.82
C LYS A 78 1.42 5.01 -6.09
N LYS A 79 1.96 4.52 -7.19
CA LYS A 79 1.92 3.10 -7.52
C LYS A 79 3.33 2.55 -7.49
N VAL A 80 3.54 1.47 -6.76
CA VAL A 80 4.83 0.80 -6.70
C VAL A 80 4.64 -0.58 -7.29
N VAL A 81 5.30 -0.85 -8.39
CA VAL A 81 5.21 -2.14 -9.04
C VAL A 81 6.23 -3.05 -8.40
N GLU A 82 5.77 -4.17 -7.86
CA GLU A 82 6.68 -5.11 -7.25
C GLU A 82 7.34 -5.93 -8.31
N ALA A 83 8.59 -6.22 -8.11
CA ALA A 83 9.30 -7.01 -9.06
C ALA A 83 8.73 -8.40 -9.06
N PRO A 84 8.37 -8.90 -10.20
CA PRO A 84 7.84 -10.25 -10.24
C PRO A 84 8.94 -11.23 -9.98
N GLU A 85 8.59 -12.23 -9.31
CA GLU A 85 9.55 -13.20 -9.02
C GLU A 85 10.11 -13.82 -10.24
N THR A 86 9.32 -13.86 -11.26
CA THR A 86 9.77 -14.48 -12.45
C THR A 86 10.89 -13.80 -13.12
N ASP A 87 11.05 -12.58 -12.75
CA ASP A 87 11.99 -11.88 -13.31
C ASP A 87 13.26 -12.29 -12.98
N LYS A 88 13.28 -12.85 -12.21
CA LYS A 88 14.36 -13.13 -11.80
C LYS A 88 14.99 -14.01 -12.41
N LYS A 89 14.85 -14.33 -13.01
CA LYS A 89 15.41 -15.01 -13.62
C LYS A 89 16.07 -14.78 -14.32
N ASP A 90 16.11 -14.45 -14.44
CA ASP A 90 16.63 -14.27 -14.97
C ASP A 90 17.16 -14.31 -15.07
#